data_5341e508431fa31cee74c98eea623d5a
#
_entry.id   5341e508431fa31cee74c98eea623d5a
#
_cell.length_a   1.000
_cell.length_b   1.000
_cell.length_c   1.000
_cell.angle_alpha   90.00
_cell.angle_beta   90.00
_cell.angle_gamma   90.00
#
_symmetry.space_group_name_H-M   'P 1'
#
loop_
_entity.id
_entity.type
_entity.pdbx_description
1 polymer ?
#
loop_
_entity_poly.entity_id
_entity_poly.type
_entity_poly.pdbx_seq_one_letter_code
_entity_poly.pdbx_strand_id
1 'polypeptide(L)' 'MNLKERVLDIMREVFEMDEVAADASQKNCPRWDSLHHLTLAAELEEAFDIELEPEEIAEMTDVDRVIAMLESKI' A
#
# COMPACT_ATOMS: atom_id res chain seq x y z
N MET A 1 17.28 -0.82 2.50
CA MET A 1 16.00 -1.03 1.82
C MET A 1 15.32 0.31 1.62
N ASN A 2 14.92 0.66 0.42
CA ASN A 2 14.28 1.93 0.15
C ASN A 2 12.76 1.85 0.43
N LEU A 3 12.09 3.00 0.38
CA LEU A 3 10.67 3.09 0.70
C LEU A 3 9.83 2.18 -0.21
N LYS A 4 10.13 2.17 -1.50
CA LYS A 4 9.36 1.34 -2.45
C LYS A 4 9.48 -0.14 -2.12
N GLU A 5 10.67 -0.60 -1.79
CA GLU A 5 10.88 -2.00 -1.42
C GLU A 5 10.12 -2.37 -0.15
N ARG A 6 10.11 -1.46 0.84
CA ARG A 6 9.35 -1.70 2.06
C ARG A 6 7.86 -1.80 1.79
N VAL A 7 7.35 -0.92 0.95
CA VAL A 7 5.93 -0.93 0.57
C VAL A 7 5.58 -2.23 -0.14
N LEU A 8 6.41 -2.64 -1.09
CA LEU A 8 6.16 -3.89 -1.81
C LEU A 8 6.23 -5.11 -0.89
N ASP A 9 7.14 -5.11 0.08
CA ASP A 9 7.21 -6.18 1.06
C ASP A 9 5.94 -6.27 1.90
N ILE A 10 5.44 -5.12 2.35
CA ILE A 10 4.19 -5.07 3.11
C ILE A 10 3.02 -5.57 2.26
N MET A 11 2.98 -5.15 1.00
CA MET A 11 1.93 -5.59 0.08
C MET A 11 1.97 -7.10 -0.16
N ARG A 12 3.16 -7.68 -0.29
CA ARG A 12 3.28 -9.14 -0.45
C ARG A 12 2.64 -9.87 0.73
N GLU A 13 2.85 -9.39 1.93
CA GLU A 13 2.26 -10.00 3.11
C GLU A 13 0.76 -9.78 3.18
N VAL A 14 0.30 -8.57 2.94
CA VAL A 14 -1.12 -8.22 3.00
C VAL A 14 -1.92 -8.98 1.96
N PHE A 15 -1.40 -9.04 0.74
CA PHE A 15 -2.10 -9.70 -0.37
C PHE A 15 -1.81 -11.19 -0.45
N GLU A 16 -0.93 -11.71 0.41
CA GLU A 16 -0.51 -13.12 0.41
C GLU A 16 0.00 -13.55 -0.97
N MET A 17 0.87 -12.73 -1.54
CA MET A 17 1.47 -12.98 -2.85
C MET A 17 2.98 -13.06 -2.72
N ASP A 18 3.60 -13.92 -3.55
CA ASP A 18 5.06 -14.04 -3.58
C ASP A 18 5.70 -12.77 -4.14
N GLU A 19 5.06 -12.14 -5.10
CA GLU A 19 5.56 -10.93 -5.73
C GLU A 19 4.42 -9.96 -6.02
N VAL A 20 4.70 -8.68 -5.83
CA VAL A 20 3.79 -7.60 -6.23
C VAL A 20 4.53 -6.74 -7.24
N ALA A 21 3.95 -6.54 -8.41
CA ALA A 21 4.58 -5.74 -9.45
C ALA A 21 4.75 -4.28 -9.01
N ALA A 22 5.83 -3.66 -9.45
CA ALA A 22 6.11 -2.26 -9.10
C ALA A 22 5.03 -1.30 -9.60
N ASP A 23 4.29 -1.70 -10.64
CA ASP A 23 3.19 -0.92 -11.20
C ASP A 23 1.82 -1.49 -10.85
N ALA A 24 1.74 -2.27 -9.77
CA ALA A 24 0.47 -2.86 -9.34
C ALA A 24 -0.55 -1.78 -9.01
N SER A 25 -1.81 -2.06 -9.29
CA SER A 25 -2.94 -1.19 -8.99
C SER A 25 -4.15 -2.02 -8.67
N GLN A 26 -5.19 -1.38 -8.16
CA GLN A 26 -6.46 -2.07 -7.90
C GLN A 26 -7.05 -2.65 -9.18
N LYS A 27 -6.70 -2.11 -10.34
CA LYS A 27 -7.22 -2.58 -11.62
C LYS A 27 -6.52 -3.83 -12.13
N ASN A 28 -5.23 -3.97 -11.86
CA ASN A 28 -4.45 -5.08 -12.43
C ASN A 28 -4.00 -6.11 -11.41
N CYS A 29 -4.32 -5.91 -10.14
CA CYS A 29 -3.97 -6.84 -9.07
C CYS A 29 -5.25 -7.39 -8.43
N PRO A 30 -5.66 -8.63 -8.75
CA PRO A 30 -6.90 -9.20 -8.22
C PRO A 30 -6.96 -9.29 -6.69
N ARG A 31 -5.80 -9.41 -6.06
CA ARG A 31 -5.72 -9.48 -4.59
C ARG A 31 -5.90 -8.12 -3.92
N TRP A 32 -5.82 -7.05 -4.67
CA TRP A 32 -5.96 -5.70 -4.15
C TRP A 32 -7.43 -5.29 -4.19
N ASP A 33 -8.24 -5.96 -3.39
CA ASP A 33 -9.65 -5.67 -3.25
C ASP A 33 -9.89 -4.74 -2.07
N SER A 34 -11.15 -4.41 -1.81
CA SER A 34 -11.52 -3.45 -0.75
C SER A 34 -11.04 -3.91 0.62
N LEU A 35 -11.17 -5.18 0.91
CA LEU A 35 -10.78 -5.71 2.22
C LEU A 35 -9.27 -5.66 2.41
N HIS A 36 -8.53 -6.13 1.42
CA HIS A 36 -7.07 -6.08 1.47
C HIS A 36 -6.55 -4.64 1.48
N HIS A 37 -7.26 -3.74 0.81
CA HIS A 37 -6.89 -2.33 0.80
C HIS A 37 -6.96 -1.72 2.19
N LEU A 38 -8.01 -2.02 2.95
CA LEU A 38 -8.12 -1.55 4.33
C LEU A 38 -7.05 -2.16 5.22
N THR A 39 -6.75 -3.44 5.03
CA THR A 39 -5.67 -4.10 5.75
C THR A 39 -4.32 -3.47 5.42
N LEU A 40 -4.09 -3.16 4.14
CA LEU A 40 -2.86 -2.50 3.71
C LEU A 40 -2.71 -1.14 4.40
N ALA A 41 -3.79 -0.35 4.44
CA ALA A 41 -3.74 0.95 5.08
C ALA A 41 -3.36 0.82 6.55
N ALA A 42 -3.95 -0.14 7.27
CA ALA A 42 -3.64 -0.37 8.68
C ALA A 42 -2.19 -0.79 8.89
N GLU A 43 -1.68 -1.65 8.02
CA GLU A 43 -0.28 -2.11 8.10
C GLU A 43 0.70 -0.97 7.82
N LEU A 44 0.38 -0.11 6.87
CA LEU A 44 1.22 1.04 6.56
C LEU A 44 1.25 2.04 7.72
N GLU A 45 0.09 2.28 8.35
CA GLU A 45 0.03 3.15 9.52
C GLU A 45 0.93 2.64 10.64
N GLU A 46 0.89 1.35 10.89
CA GLU A 46 1.70 0.74 11.93
C GLU A 46 3.19 0.72 11.57
N ALA A 47 3.51 0.34 10.34
CA ALA A 47 4.90 0.19 9.91
C ALA A 47 5.65 1.53 9.88
N PHE A 48 4.96 2.61 9.54
CA PHE A 48 5.58 3.93 9.39
C PHE A 48 5.19 4.91 10.49
N ASP A 49 4.37 4.46 11.45
CA ASP A 49 3.92 5.28 12.57
C ASP A 49 3.24 6.56 12.09
N ILE A 50 2.27 6.41 11.20
CA ILE A 50 1.52 7.51 10.59
C ILE A 50 0.02 7.26 10.72
N GLU A 51 -0.77 8.30 10.45
CA GLU A 51 -2.22 8.17 10.36
C GLU A 51 -2.67 8.52 8.94
N LEU A 52 -3.58 7.73 8.40
CA LEU A 52 -4.16 7.95 7.09
C LEU A 52 -5.62 8.32 7.23
N GLU A 53 -6.00 9.44 6.62
CA GLU A 53 -7.40 9.86 6.59
C GLU A 53 -8.18 9.01 5.60
N PRO A 54 -9.52 8.85 5.77
CA PRO A 54 -10.30 8.07 4.82
C PRO A 54 -10.14 8.51 3.37
N GLU A 55 -10.03 9.81 3.13
CA GLU A 55 -9.84 10.34 1.77
C GLU A 55 -8.49 9.92 1.21
N GLU A 56 -7.48 9.90 2.05
CA GLU A 56 -6.13 9.49 1.66
C GLU A 56 -6.10 7.99 1.31
N ILE A 57 -6.79 7.19 2.12
CA ILE A 57 -6.88 5.75 1.86
C ILE A 57 -7.55 5.51 0.51
N ALA A 58 -8.62 6.26 0.20
CA ALA A 58 -9.33 6.14 -1.06
C ALA A 58 -8.47 6.50 -2.27
N GLU A 59 -7.48 7.36 -2.10
CA GLU A 59 -6.60 7.79 -3.19
C GLU A 59 -5.46 6.81 -3.47
N MET A 60 -5.18 5.89 -2.56
CA MET A 60 -4.08 4.93 -2.72
C MET A 60 -4.46 3.78 -3.64
N THR A 61 -4.62 4.07 -4.93
CA THR A 61 -5.13 3.11 -5.91
C THR A 61 -4.06 2.34 -6.66
N ASP A 62 -2.80 2.74 -6.52
CA ASP A 62 -1.67 2.02 -7.11
C ASP A 62 -0.41 2.24 -6.26
N VAL A 63 0.64 1.50 -6.60
CA VAL A 63 1.90 1.55 -5.81
C VAL A 63 2.47 2.96 -5.78
N ASP A 64 2.49 3.65 -6.91
CA ASP A 64 3.06 5.00 -6.96
C ASP A 64 2.31 5.98 -6.06
N ARG A 65 0.98 5.87 -6.01
CA ARG A 65 0.18 6.73 -5.15
C ARG A 65 0.38 6.42 -3.67
N VAL A 66 0.54 5.14 -3.35
CA VAL A 66 0.87 4.73 -1.98
C VAL A 66 2.18 5.36 -1.55
N ILE A 67 3.20 5.27 -2.41
CA ILE A 67 4.52 5.82 -2.10
C ILE A 67 4.46 7.33 -1.94
N ALA A 68 3.75 8.02 -2.85
CA ALA A 68 3.61 9.47 -2.77
C ALA A 68 2.92 9.89 -1.47
N MET A 69 1.89 9.15 -1.06
CA MET A 69 1.19 9.43 0.18
C MET A 69 2.13 9.28 1.39
N LEU A 70 2.90 8.20 1.42
CA LEU A 70 3.86 7.97 2.50
C LEU A 70 4.93 9.05 2.54
N GLU A 71 5.44 9.44 1.38
CA GLU A 71 6.46 10.48 1.31
C GLU A 71 5.96 11.81 1.86
N SER A 72 4.67 12.08 1.75
CA SER A 72 4.10 13.31 2.28
C SER A 72 3.92 13.27 3.80
N LYS A 73 3.99 12.09 4.40
CA LYS A 73 3.73 11.91 5.84
C LYS A 73 4.97 11.58 6.67
N ILE A 74 6.04 11.12 6.03
CA ILE A 74 7.26 10.72 6.75
C ILE A 74 8.44 11.67 6.54
#